data_e85537ca44765bc03b40d76fcac177fc
#
_entry.id   e85537ca44765bc03b40d76fcac177fc
#
_cell.length_a   1.000
_cell.length_b   1.000
_cell.length_c   1.000
_cell.angle_alpha   90.00
_cell.angle_beta   90.00
_cell.angle_gamma   90.00
#
_symmetry.space_group_name_H-M   'P 1'
#
loop_
_entity.id
_entity.type
_entity.pdbx_description
1 polymer ?
#
loop_
_entity_poly.entity_id
_entity_poly.type
_entity_poly.pdbx_seq_one_letter_code
_entity_poly.pdbx_strand_id
1 'polypeptide(L)'
;LDNDLFKGFKDHKTDGGNKKMFLWVTESRKFDGGAVDNIKKHLDEVLETFEQIWTHNDELLQLSPKFKWTPAYGVYIKDFAIHPKTKMASMITSNKRWTRQHEIRHDFAMANKDKIDVFGRGIQEIPNKEIGLVDYRFSFCVENDTYDTYFTEKILDCFATGTVPIYMGTPKVAEYFNTDGII
;
A
#
# COMPACT_ATOMS: atom_id res chain seq x y z
N LEU A 1 14.26 16.35 1.22
CA LEU A 1 14.04 14.97 1.72
C LEU A 1 15.30 14.11 1.62
N ASP A 2 16.24 14.46 0.74
CA ASP A 2 17.40 13.61 0.40
C ASP A 2 18.47 13.48 1.48
N ASN A 3 18.52 14.38 2.43
CA ASN A 3 19.53 14.35 3.53
C ASN A 3 18.94 13.84 4.86
N ASP A 4 17.62 13.81 5.03
CA ASP A 4 17.01 13.55 6.32
C ASP A 4 16.89 12.06 6.64
N LEU A 5 16.75 11.19 5.62
CA LEU A 5 16.68 9.74 5.83
C LEU A 5 17.95 9.23 6.52
N PHE A 6 19.13 9.64 6.03
CA PHE A 6 20.41 9.22 6.60
C PHE A 6 20.87 10.07 7.79
N LYS A 7 20.42 11.31 7.93
CA LYS A 7 20.79 12.17 9.05
C LYS A 7 20.23 11.63 10.38
N GLY A 8 18.96 11.21 10.38
CA GLY A 8 18.37 10.55 11.56
C GLY A 8 19.07 9.24 11.94
N PHE A 9 19.67 8.53 10.96
CA PHE A 9 20.39 7.27 11.21
C PHE A 9 21.80 7.49 11.75
N LYS A 10 22.49 8.54 11.34
CA LYS A 10 23.82 8.91 11.89
C LYS A 10 23.73 9.27 13.36
N ASP A 11 22.69 9.96 13.77
CA ASP A 11 22.48 10.35 15.16
C ASP A 11 22.24 9.12 16.08
N HIS A 12 21.62 8.05 15.56
CA HIS A 12 21.45 6.81 16.33
C HIS A 12 22.72 5.94 16.46
N LYS A 13 23.68 6.04 15.53
CA LYS A 13 25.01 5.38 15.67
C LYS A 13 25.85 5.94 16.81
N THR A 14 25.62 7.19 17.21
CA THR A 14 26.38 7.85 18.26
C THR A 14 25.93 7.49 19.68
N ASP A 15 24.77 6.84 19.84
CA ASP A 15 24.17 6.52 21.15
C ASP A 15 24.70 5.23 21.81
N GLY A 16 25.81 4.65 21.30
CA GLY A 16 26.59 3.57 21.94
C GLY A 16 25.83 2.27 22.23
N GLY A 17 24.64 2.11 21.71
CA GLY A 17 23.79 0.98 21.97
C GLY A 17 23.88 -0.11 20.89
N ASN A 18 23.99 -1.37 21.33
CA ASN A 18 23.89 -2.60 20.51
C ASN A 18 22.46 -2.80 19.93
N LYS A 19 21.79 -1.74 19.48
CA LYS A 19 20.43 -1.81 18.95
C LYS A 19 20.47 -2.25 17.49
N LYS A 20 19.76 -3.34 17.17
CA LYS A 20 19.53 -3.76 15.80
C LYS A 20 18.58 -2.77 15.13
N MET A 21 18.96 -2.29 13.95
CA MET A 21 18.13 -1.37 13.16
C MET A 21 17.49 -2.10 11.99
N PHE A 22 16.25 -1.74 11.71
CA PHE A 22 15.47 -2.26 10.60
C PHE A 22 14.93 -1.08 9.78
N LEU A 23 14.93 -1.22 8.46
CA LEU A 23 14.34 -0.24 7.54
C LEU A 23 13.10 -0.83 6.89
N TRP A 24 12.04 -0.06 6.81
CA TRP A 24 10.84 -0.44 6.07
C TRP A 24 10.52 0.58 4.98
N VAL A 25 10.59 0.14 3.72
CA VAL A 25 10.27 0.95 2.54
C VAL A 25 8.84 0.63 2.13
N THR A 26 7.91 1.55 2.40
CA THR A 26 6.46 1.35 2.29
C THR A 26 5.82 2.00 1.07
N GLU A 27 6.37 3.11 0.57
CA GLU A 27 5.77 3.83 -0.54
C GLU A 27 6.06 3.17 -1.89
N SER A 28 5.12 3.33 -2.85
CA SER A 28 5.35 2.87 -4.22
C SER A 28 6.45 3.70 -4.89
N ARG A 29 7.07 3.16 -5.94
CA ARG A 29 8.17 3.80 -6.68
C ARG A 29 7.90 5.26 -7.09
N LYS A 30 6.63 5.59 -7.35
CA LYS A 30 6.24 6.95 -7.76
C LYS A 30 6.08 7.93 -6.59
N PHE A 31 6.04 7.41 -5.36
CA PHE A 31 5.82 8.18 -4.14
C PHE A 31 6.95 8.08 -3.12
N ASP A 32 7.95 7.26 -3.40
CA ASP A 32 9.04 6.99 -2.46
C ASP A 32 9.98 8.20 -2.24
N GLY A 33 9.76 9.31 -2.95
CA GLY A 33 10.56 10.52 -2.83
C GLY A 33 12.02 10.33 -3.21
N GLY A 34 12.33 9.33 -4.03
CA GLY A 34 13.70 8.95 -4.38
C GLY A 34 14.37 8.02 -3.36
N ALA A 35 13.62 7.46 -2.43
CA ALA A 35 14.17 6.57 -1.40
C ALA A 35 14.86 5.35 -2.00
N VAL A 36 14.30 4.75 -3.05
CA VAL A 36 14.90 3.60 -3.75
C VAL A 36 16.23 3.97 -4.38
N ASP A 37 16.29 5.10 -5.10
CA ASP A 37 17.53 5.56 -5.74
C ASP A 37 18.58 5.94 -4.68
N ASN A 38 18.15 6.52 -3.57
CA ASN A 38 19.04 6.89 -2.48
C ASN A 38 19.62 5.65 -1.77
N ILE A 39 18.79 4.62 -1.55
CA ILE A 39 19.26 3.32 -1.03
C ILE A 39 20.28 2.69 -1.97
N LYS A 40 20.03 2.68 -3.29
CA LYS A 40 20.98 2.14 -4.28
C LYS A 40 22.30 2.91 -4.28
N LYS A 41 22.24 4.24 -4.22
CA LYS A 41 23.41 5.12 -4.22
C LYS A 41 24.29 4.91 -2.98
N HIS A 42 23.69 4.58 -1.84
CA HIS A 42 24.37 4.39 -0.56
C HIS A 42 24.28 2.94 -0.05
N LEU A 43 24.29 1.97 -0.96
CA LEU A 43 23.99 0.57 -0.65
C LEU A 43 24.86 -0.01 0.46
N ASP A 44 26.17 0.20 0.40
CA ASP A 44 27.10 -0.33 1.40
C ASP A 44 26.80 0.21 2.80
N GLU A 45 26.57 1.51 2.93
CA GLU A 45 26.21 2.16 4.20
C GLU A 45 24.86 1.63 4.72
N VAL A 46 23.88 1.41 3.84
CA VAL A 46 22.57 0.82 4.18
C VAL A 46 22.73 -0.60 4.70
N LEU A 47 23.52 -1.42 4.00
CA LEU A 47 23.77 -2.82 4.39
C LEU A 47 24.58 -2.94 5.68
N GLU A 48 25.48 -2.00 5.96
CA GLU A 48 26.20 -1.95 7.24
C GLU A 48 25.31 -1.50 8.41
N THR A 49 24.38 -0.58 8.13
CA THR A 49 23.55 0.05 9.15
C THR A 49 22.37 -0.80 9.58
N PHE A 50 21.71 -1.45 8.62
CA PHE A 50 20.48 -2.20 8.89
C PHE A 50 20.70 -3.71 8.93
N GLU A 51 20.08 -4.37 9.89
CA GLU A 51 20.07 -5.82 10.02
C GLU A 51 19.25 -6.45 8.88
N GLN A 52 18.07 -5.90 8.62
CA GLN A 52 17.19 -6.24 7.50
C GLN A 52 16.51 -4.99 6.96
N ILE A 53 16.16 -5.04 5.68
CA ILE A 53 15.40 -4.02 4.98
C ILE A 53 14.15 -4.67 4.40
N TRP A 54 12.99 -4.25 4.87
CA TRP A 54 11.70 -4.76 4.40
C TRP A 54 11.16 -3.88 3.28
N THR A 55 10.81 -4.49 2.17
CA THR A 55 10.37 -3.77 0.99
C THR A 55 9.50 -4.64 0.09
N HIS A 56 8.67 -4.01 -0.70
CA HIS A 56 7.97 -4.61 -1.84
C HIS A 56 8.62 -4.23 -3.19
N ASN A 57 9.71 -3.46 -3.20
CA ASN A 57 10.38 -3.05 -4.43
C ASN A 57 11.26 -4.18 -4.95
N ASP A 58 10.91 -4.73 -6.12
CA ASP A 58 11.59 -5.88 -6.75
C ASP A 58 13.05 -5.59 -7.11
N GLU A 59 13.40 -4.34 -7.47
CA GLU A 59 14.78 -3.97 -7.74
C GLU A 59 15.65 -4.03 -6.48
N LEU A 60 15.12 -3.55 -5.34
CA LEU A 60 15.84 -3.64 -4.07
C LEU A 60 15.97 -5.09 -3.58
N LEU A 61 14.95 -5.91 -3.78
CA LEU A 61 14.95 -7.32 -3.36
C LEU A 61 16.07 -8.14 -4.01
N GLN A 62 16.59 -7.71 -5.15
CA GLN A 62 17.67 -8.38 -5.88
C GLN A 62 19.08 -7.96 -5.43
N LEU A 63 19.21 -6.86 -4.65
CA LEU A 63 20.52 -6.28 -4.32
C LEU A 63 21.27 -7.04 -3.22
N SER A 64 20.57 -7.61 -2.23
CA SER A 64 21.19 -8.33 -1.12
C SER A 64 20.15 -9.21 -0.39
N PRO A 65 20.58 -10.32 0.22
CA PRO A 65 19.72 -11.14 1.09
C PRO A 65 19.17 -10.40 2.31
N LYS A 66 19.70 -9.23 2.67
CA LYS A 66 19.16 -8.39 3.74
C LYS A 66 17.84 -7.72 3.35
N PHE A 67 17.56 -7.55 2.06
CA PHE A 67 16.26 -7.09 1.58
C PHE A 67 15.27 -8.25 1.65
N LYS A 68 14.17 -8.03 2.36
CA LYS A 68 13.09 -9.01 2.56
C LYS A 68 11.79 -8.48 2.02
N TRP A 69 11.08 -9.31 1.29
CA TRP A 69 9.78 -8.93 0.80
C TRP A 69 8.77 -8.79 1.96
N THR A 70 7.98 -7.74 1.88
CA THR A 70 6.83 -7.48 2.76
C THR A 70 5.80 -6.66 1.99
N PRO A 71 4.49 -6.81 2.26
CA PRO A 71 3.50 -5.89 1.71
C PRO A 71 3.79 -4.45 2.15
N ALA A 72 3.35 -3.49 1.34
CA ALA A 72 3.58 -2.07 1.59
C ALA A 72 2.97 -1.59 2.92
N TYR A 73 1.78 -2.08 3.25
CA TYR A 73 1.03 -1.72 4.45
C TYR A 73 0.27 -2.92 5.01
N GLY A 74 -0.05 -2.84 6.31
CA GLY A 74 -0.97 -3.77 6.95
C GLY A 74 -2.43 -3.33 6.81
N VAL A 75 -3.33 -4.08 7.44
CA VAL A 75 -4.78 -3.83 7.43
C VAL A 75 -5.12 -2.63 8.31
N TYR A 76 -5.99 -1.74 7.84
CA TYR A 76 -6.49 -0.60 8.63
C TYR A 76 -7.83 -0.88 9.31
N ILE A 77 -8.52 -1.94 8.91
CA ILE A 77 -9.76 -2.39 9.55
C ILE A 77 -9.44 -2.90 10.97
N LYS A 78 -10.28 -2.55 11.93
CA LYS A 78 -10.12 -2.97 13.32
C LYS A 78 -10.99 -4.16 13.68
N ASP A 79 -12.18 -4.25 13.10
CA ASP A 79 -13.13 -5.34 13.32
C ASP A 79 -13.06 -6.34 12.15
N PHE A 80 -12.27 -7.39 12.31
CA PHE A 80 -12.12 -8.46 11.33
C PHE A 80 -13.31 -9.41 11.42
N ALA A 81 -14.28 -9.24 10.52
CA ALA A 81 -15.44 -10.11 10.45
C ALA A 81 -16.06 -10.14 9.05
N ILE A 82 -16.74 -11.23 8.73
CA ILE A 82 -17.63 -11.28 7.58
C ILE A 82 -18.96 -10.66 8.00
N HIS A 83 -19.18 -9.42 7.61
CA HIS A 83 -20.39 -8.67 7.93
C HIS A 83 -21.53 -8.95 6.96
N PRO A 84 -22.82 -8.86 7.39
CA PRO A 84 -23.97 -8.89 6.50
C PRO A 84 -23.88 -7.77 5.45
N LYS A 85 -24.05 -8.13 4.17
CA LYS A 85 -23.93 -7.19 3.04
C LYS A 85 -25.28 -6.70 2.58
N THR A 86 -25.56 -5.42 2.78
CA THR A 86 -26.84 -4.77 2.46
C THR A 86 -26.77 -3.91 1.20
N LYS A 87 -25.57 -3.52 0.77
CA LYS A 87 -25.30 -2.66 -0.38
C LYS A 87 -24.49 -3.38 -1.44
N MET A 88 -24.56 -2.90 -2.69
CA MET A 88 -23.94 -3.59 -3.82
C MET A 88 -22.46 -3.29 -3.91
N ALA A 89 -22.09 -2.05 -4.16
CA ALA A 89 -20.68 -1.71 -4.44
C ALA A 89 -20.28 -0.34 -3.91
N SER A 90 -19.03 -0.24 -3.49
CA SER A 90 -18.39 0.99 -3.07
C SER A 90 -17.04 1.21 -3.73
N MET A 91 -16.51 2.40 -3.56
CA MET A 91 -15.13 2.73 -3.88
C MET A 91 -14.59 3.73 -2.86
N ILE A 92 -13.43 3.43 -2.27
CA ILE A 92 -12.71 4.38 -1.42
C ILE A 92 -11.56 4.96 -2.22
N THR A 93 -11.63 6.26 -2.51
CA THR A 93 -10.61 6.96 -3.29
C THR A 93 -10.40 8.38 -2.75
N SER A 94 -9.53 9.14 -3.40
CA SER A 94 -9.30 10.55 -3.07
C SER A 94 -9.27 11.38 -4.36
N ASN A 95 -9.31 12.70 -4.21
CA ASN A 95 -9.17 13.63 -5.32
C ASN A 95 -7.72 13.80 -5.82
N LYS A 96 -6.76 12.97 -5.34
CA LYS A 96 -5.38 12.97 -5.82
C LYS A 96 -5.31 12.52 -7.28
N ARG A 97 -4.46 13.21 -8.07
CA ARG A 97 -4.23 12.94 -9.49
C ARG A 97 -2.74 12.92 -9.83
N TRP A 98 -1.93 12.32 -8.96
CA TRP A 98 -0.47 12.37 -9.08
C TRP A 98 0.13 11.27 -9.94
N THR A 99 -0.61 10.17 -10.16
CA THR A 99 -0.20 9.05 -11.01
C THR A 99 -1.31 8.68 -11.96
N ARG A 100 -0.97 7.90 -13.00
CA ARG A 100 -1.96 7.34 -13.92
C ARG A 100 -3.05 6.53 -13.19
N GLN A 101 -2.68 5.74 -12.18
CA GLN A 101 -3.65 4.96 -11.40
C GLN A 101 -4.56 5.85 -10.56
N HIS A 102 -4.06 6.99 -10.05
CA HIS A 102 -4.90 7.99 -9.41
C HIS A 102 -5.92 8.59 -10.37
N GLU A 103 -5.50 8.91 -11.61
CA GLU A 103 -6.39 9.44 -12.64
C GLU A 103 -7.46 8.42 -13.03
N ILE A 104 -7.05 7.18 -13.37
CA ILE A 104 -7.97 6.10 -13.70
C ILE A 104 -9.00 5.90 -12.57
N ARG A 105 -8.53 5.82 -11.35
CA ARG A 105 -9.37 5.61 -10.16
C ARG A 105 -10.36 6.74 -9.95
N HIS A 106 -9.89 7.99 -10.03
CA HIS A 106 -10.72 9.17 -9.87
C HIS A 106 -11.75 9.29 -11.00
N ASP A 107 -11.32 9.14 -12.25
CA ASP A 107 -12.20 9.29 -13.41
C ASP A 107 -13.27 8.18 -13.43
N PHE A 108 -12.90 6.95 -13.10
CA PHE A 108 -13.84 5.85 -12.92
C PHE A 108 -14.87 6.15 -11.82
N ALA A 109 -14.41 6.64 -10.66
CA ALA A 109 -15.28 6.98 -9.54
C ALA A 109 -16.28 8.07 -9.92
N MET A 110 -15.83 9.12 -10.58
CA MET A 110 -16.70 10.25 -10.99
C MET A 110 -17.70 9.85 -12.07
N ALA A 111 -17.29 9.00 -13.01
CA ALA A 111 -18.18 8.48 -14.07
C ALA A 111 -19.26 7.50 -13.55
N ASN A 112 -19.08 6.93 -12.35
CA ASN A 112 -19.97 5.92 -11.80
C ASN A 112 -20.59 6.29 -10.44
N LYS A 113 -20.44 7.51 -9.96
CA LYS A 113 -20.94 7.97 -8.65
C LYS A 113 -22.47 7.83 -8.46
N ASP A 114 -23.21 7.73 -9.55
CA ASP A 114 -24.66 7.51 -9.50
C ASP A 114 -25.04 6.00 -9.43
N LYS A 115 -24.06 5.10 -9.56
CA LYS A 115 -24.23 3.65 -9.56
C LYS A 115 -23.58 2.96 -8.37
N ILE A 116 -22.54 3.57 -7.79
CA ILE A 116 -21.79 3.07 -6.65
C ILE A 116 -21.58 4.17 -5.62
N ASP A 117 -21.45 3.80 -4.36
CA ASP A 117 -21.12 4.75 -3.30
C ASP A 117 -19.61 5.05 -3.33
N VAL A 118 -19.25 6.32 -3.49
CA VAL A 118 -17.84 6.76 -3.58
C VAL A 118 -17.45 7.58 -2.36
N PHE A 119 -16.42 7.12 -1.65
CA PHE A 119 -15.93 7.71 -0.41
C PHE A 119 -14.48 8.17 -0.53
N GLY A 120 -14.09 9.10 0.36
CA GLY A 120 -12.72 9.49 0.62
C GLY A 120 -12.45 10.98 0.51
N ARG A 121 -11.18 11.34 0.73
CA ARG A 121 -10.76 12.73 0.88
C ARG A 121 -11.08 13.56 -0.37
N GLY A 122 -11.78 14.67 -0.14
CA GLY A 122 -12.17 15.62 -1.20
C GLY A 122 -13.32 15.13 -2.09
N ILE A 123 -14.05 14.07 -1.67
CA ILE A 123 -15.26 13.55 -2.31
C ILE A 123 -16.34 13.45 -1.24
N GLN A 124 -16.50 12.32 -0.62
CA GLN A 124 -17.33 12.10 0.57
C GLN A 124 -16.43 11.55 1.67
N GLU A 125 -15.98 12.42 2.56
CA GLU A 125 -15.05 12.05 3.61
C GLU A 125 -15.71 11.14 4.64
N ILE A 126 -14.99 10.12 5.08
CA ILE A 126 -15.40 9.15 6.08
C ILE A 126 -14.35 9.06 7.18
N PRO A 127 -14.74 8.92 8.45
CA PRO A 127 -13.81 8.86 9.59
C PRO A 127 -12.96 7.59 9.61
N ASN A 128 -13.45 6.49 9.01
CA ASN A 128 -12.76 5.22 8.91
C ASN A 128 -13.20 4.47 7.64
N LYS A 129 -12.44 3.46 7.23
CA LYS A 129 -12.70 2.70 6.01
C LYS A 129 -13.85 1.71 6.14
N GLU A 130 -14.17 1.28 7.35
CA GLU A 130 -15.28 0.36 7.64
C GLU A 130 -16.60 0.86 7.03
N ILE A 131 -16.86 2.17 7.06
CA ILE A 131 -18.07 2.78 6.47
C ILE A 131 -18.20 2.50 4.98
N GLY A 132 -17.08 2.44 4.27
CA GLY A 132 -17.09 2.17 2.84
C GLY A 132 -16.95 0.68 2.48
N LEU A 133 -16.84 -0.22 3.44
CA LEU A 133 -16.58 -1.64 3.19
C LEU A 133 -17.57 -2.59 3.86
N VAL A 134 -17.88 -2.39 5.12
CA VAL A 134 -18.62 -3.35 5.96
C VAL A 134 -19.95 -3.78 5.35
N ASP A 135 -20.76 -2.84 4.86
CA ASP A 135 -22.07 -3.09 4.30
C ASP A 135 -22.05 -3.55 2.83
N TYR A 136 -20.88 -3.47 2.15
CA TYR A 136 -20.80 -3.63 0.70
C TYR A 136 -20.37 -5.04 0.30
N ARG A 137 -21.06 -5.60 -0.72
CA ARG A 137 -20.69 -6.88 -1.34
C ARG A 137 -19.37 -6.77 -2.09
N PHE A 138 -19.19 -5.67 -2.81
CA PHE A 138 -18.02 -5.40 -3.66
C PHE A 138 -17.38 -4.06 -3.32
N SER A 139 -16.09 -3.95 -3.52
CA SER A 139 -15.41 -2.66 -3.51
C SER A 139 -14.39 -2.56 -4.63
N PHE A 140 -14.43 -1.47 -5.39
CA PHE A 140 -13.42 -1.18 -6.41
C PHE A 140 -12.11 -0.80 -5.74
N CYS A 141 -11.15 -1.69 -5.88
CA CYS A 141 -9.87 -1.65 -5.20
C CYS A 141 -8.74 -1.41 -6.22
N VAL A 142 -8.40 -0.14 -6.44
CA VAL A 142 -7.36 0.26 -7.40
C VAL A 142 -6.13 0.74 -6.65
N GLU A 143 -4.99 0.11 -6.88
CA GLU A 143 -3.72 0.46 -6.25
C GLU A 143 -3.15 1.77 -6.79
N ASN A 144 -2.17 2.35 -6.07
CA ASN A 144 -1.52 3.59 -6.48
C ASN A 144 -0.52 3.37 -7.63
N ASP A 145 -0.06 2.13 -7.79
CA ASP A 145 0.88 1.71 -8.82
C ASP A 145 0.63 0.25 -9.23
N THR A 146 1.29 -0.22 -10.30
CA THR A 146 1.11 -1.57 -10.83
C THR A 146 2.46 -2.19 -11.14
N TYR A 147 2.92 -3.12 -10.31
CA TYR A 147 4.08 -4.00 -10.53
C TYR A 147 3.96 -5.29 -9.70
N ASP A 148 4.78 -6.27 -10.01
CA ASP A 148 4.60 -7.67 -9.59
C ASP A 148 4.50 -7.88 -8.08
N THR A 149 5.25 -7.13 -7.32
CA THR A 149 5.42 -7.31 -5.87
C THR A 149 4.61 -6.33 -5.01
N TYR A 150 3.74 -5.51 -5.64
CA TYR A 150 3.06 -4.40 -4.97
C TYR A 150 1.57 -4.61 -4.82
N PHE A 151 1.15 -4.74 -3.59
CA PHE A 151 -0.22 -4.51 -3.14
C PHE A 151 -0.20 -3.82 -1.78
N THR A 152 -1.32 -3.25 -1.38
CA THR A 152 -1.41 -2.46 -0.15
C THR A 152 -2.57 -2.92 0.73
N GLU A 153 -2.82 -2.16 1.77
CA GLU A 153 -3.95 -2.33 2.66
C GLU A 153 -5.32 -2.39 1.94
N LYS A 154 -5.42 -1.88 0.72
CA LYS A 154 -6.72 -1.76 0.03
C LYS A 154 -7.40 -3.11 -0.20
N ILE A 155 -6.65 -4.07 -0.74
CA ILE A 155 -7.19 -5.42 -0.95
C ILE A 155 -7.35 -6.15 0.39
N LEU A 156 -6.44 -5.92 1.34
CA LEU A 156 -6.47 -6.54 2.66
C LEU A 156 -7.68 -6.06 3.48
N ASP A 157 -8.01 -4.78 3.41
CA ASP A 157 -9.17 -4.18 4.08
C ASP A 157 -10.49 -4.76 3.55
N CYS A 158 -10.55 -5.07 2.23
CA CYS A 158 -11.68 -5.78 1.65
C CYS A 158 -11.82 -7.19 2.26
N PHE A 159 -10.75 -7.96 2.32
CA PHE A 159 -10.78 -9.31 2.92
C PHE A 159 -11.15 -9.27 4.40
N ALA A 160 -10.60 -8.31 5.15
CA ALA A 160 -10.86 -8.15 6.59
C ALA A 160 -12.34 -7.88 6.91
N THR A 161 -13.11 -7.36 5.96
CA THR A 161 -14.55 -7.08 6.12
C THR A 161 -15.46 -8.08 5.40
N GLY A 162 -14.89 -9.09 4.71
CA GLY A 162 -15.64 -10.00 3.85
C GLY A 162 -16.24 -9.31 2.62
N THR A 163 -15.64 -8.22 2.16
CA THR A 163 -16.01 -7.51 0.93
C THR A 163 -15.19 -8.05 -0.23
N VAL A 164 -15.83 -8.39 -1.35
CA VAL A 164 -15.14 -8.89 -2.54
C VAL A 164 -14.46 -7.72 -3.27
N PRO A 165 -13.14 -7.71 -3.42
CA PRO A 165 -12.45 -6.67 -4.18
C PRO A 165 -12.64 -6.87 -5.69
N ILE A 166 -13.03 -5.78 -6.38
CA ILE A 166 -12.86 -5.65 -7.83
C ILE A 166 -11.50 -4.97 -8.00
N TYR A 167 -10.49 -5.77 -8.33
CA TYR A 167 -9.10 -5.40 -8.07
C TYR A 167 -8.34 -4.98 -9.32
N MET A 168 -7.62 -3.87 -9.19
CA MET A 168 -6.62 -3.41 -10.16
C MET A 168 -5.33 -3.03 -9.41
N GLY A 169 -4.31 -3.85 -9.56
CA GLY A 169 -3.01 -3.68 -8.89
C GLY A 169 -1.97 -4.63 -9.46
N THR A 170 -1.30 -5.41 -8.61
CA THR A 170 -0.31 -6.37 -9.06
C THR A 170 -0.87 -7.37 -10.05
N PRO A 171 -0.20 -7.59 -11.21
CA PRO A 171 -0.60 -8.65 -12.14
C PRO A 171 -0.40 -10.05 -11.57
N LYS A 172 0.38 -10.17 -10.50
CA LYS A 172 0.68 -11.43 -9.81
C LYS A 172 -0.18 -11.67 -8.57
N VAL A 173 -1.37 -11.11 -8.51
CA VAL A 173 -2.27 -11.24 -7.35
C VAL A 173 -2.52 -12.70 -6.95
N ALA A 174 -2.54 -13.63 -7.92
CA ALA A 174 -2.70 -15.06 -7.71
C ALA A 174 -1.52 -15.75 -6.98
N GLU A 175 -0.34 -15.13 -6.96
CA GLU A 175 0.80 -15.63 -6.20
C GLU A 175 0.67 -15.33 -4.69
N TYR A 176 -0.18 -14.37 -4.32
CA TYR A 176 -0.37 -13.91 -2.95
C TYR A 176 -1.69 -14.33 -2.34
N PHE A 177 -2.74 -14.49 -3.16
CA PHE A 177 -4.12 -14.72 -2.69
C PHE A 177 -4.84 -15.76 -3.53
N ASN A 178 -5.83 -16.43 -2.92
CA ASN A 178 -6.81 -17.21 -3.67
C ASN A 178 -7.70 -16.24 -4.48
N THR A 179 -7.65 -16.38 -5.81
CA THR A 179 -8.38 -15.49 -6.73
C THR A 179 -9.86 -15.80 -6.88
N ASP A 180 -10.38 -16.90 -6.32
CA ASP A 180 -11.82 -17.20 -6.32
C ASP A 180 -12.65 -16.11 -5.61
N GLY A 181 -12.02 -15.35 -4.70
CA GLY A 181 -12.61 -14.22 -3.99
C GLY A 181 -12.25 -12.85 -4.55
N ILE A 182 -11.69 -12.75 -5.76
CA ILE A 182 -11.23 -11.51 -6.40
C ILE A 182 -11.84 -11.41 -7.81
N ILE A 183 -12.28 -10.21 -8.20
CA ILE A 183 -12.77 -9.91 -9.55
C ILE A 183 -11.78 -8.99 -10.24
#